data_b76c436a4a38205fb53970c73396b1ab
#
_entry.id   b76c436a4a38205fb53970c73396b1ab
#
_cell.length_a   1.000
_cell.length_b   1.000
_cell.length_c   1.000
_cell.angle_alpha   90.00
_cell.angle_beta   90.00
_cell.angle_gamma   90.00
#
_symmetry.space_group_name_H-M   'P 1'
#
loop_
_entity.id
_entity.type
_entity.pdbx_description
1 polymer ?
#
loop_
_entity_poly.entity_id
_entity_poly.type
_entity_poly.pdbx_seq_one_letter_code
_entity_poly.pdbx_strand_id
1 'polypeptide(L)'
;PGQSPLPLAGVLHPTPAVAGLPRRDAMRWLRSLEPFDRQGYAAPIGWIDSAGDAELRVAIRCGHAHGTQLDLTAGAGLVRGSVADRELQEVGLKLTVLAGQLDLMSGNRQGAQSPLHR
;
A
#
# COMPACT_ATOMS: atom_id res chain seq x y z
N PRO A 1 -11.08 -3.82 -29.16
CA PRO A 1 -9.65 -3.64 -29.28
C PRO A 1 -9.32 -2.15 -29.22
N GLY A 2 -8.37 -1.75 -28.39
CA GLY A 2 -7.87 -0.38 -28.33
C GLY A 2 -8.55 0.57 -27.30
N GLN A 3 -9.38 0.08 -26.40
CA GLN A 3 -9.89 0.91 -25.31
C GLN A 3 -8.92 0.85 -24.11
N SER A 4 -8.60 2.02 -23.55
CA SER A 4 -7.81 2.12 -22.34
C SER A 4 -8.46 1.35 -21.19
N PRO A 5 -7.70 0.60 -20.34
CA PRO A 5 -8.22 -0.09 -19.16
C PRO A 5 -8.54 0.87 -18.01
N LEU A 6 -8.17 2.15 -18.08
CA LEU A 6 -8.38 3.13 -17.01
C LEU A 6 -9.85 3.32 -16.60
N PRO A 7 -10.83 3.43 -17.54
CA PRO A 7 -12.23 3.52 -17.14
C PRO A 7 -12.69 2.30 -16.33
N LEU A 8 -12.27 1.10 -16.71
CA LEU A 8 -12.58 -0.13 -15.98
C LEU A 8 -11.95 -0.12 -14.58
N ALA A 9 -10.68 0.27 -14.48
CA ALA A 9 -10.02 0.45 -13.19
C ALA A 9 -10.77 1.46 -12.30
N GLY A 10 -11.23 2.58 -12.86
CA GLY A 10 -12.01 3.59 -12.14
C GLY A 10 -13.35 3.08 -11.61
N VAL A 11 -14.00 2.16 -12.31
CA VAL A 11 -15.25 1.53 -11.85
C VAL A 11 -14.99 0.51 -10.74
N LEU A 12 -13.95 -0.29 -10.89
CA LEU A 12 -13.63 -1.37 -9.95
C LEU A 12 -12.97 -0.88 -8.67
N HIS A 13 -12.19 0.20 -8.76
CA HIS A 13 -11.43 0.74 -7.63
C HIS A 13 -12.18 1.86 -6.91
N PRO A 14 -12.02 1.99 -5.57
CA PRO A 14 -11.35 1.07 -4.66
C PRO A 14 -12.16 -0.22 -4.46
N THR A 15 -11.46 -1.35 -4.44
CA THR A 15 -12.07 -2.66 -4.22
C THR A 15 -12.53 -2.83 -2.77
N PRO A 16 -13.50 -3.72 -2.48
CA PRO A 16 -13.95 -3.99 -1.11
C PRO A 16 -12.81 -4.39 -0.16
N ALA A 17 -11.79 -5.06 -0.67
CA ALA A 17 -10.64 -5.52 0.12
C ALA A 17 -9.84 -4.39 0.78
N VAL A 18 -9.87 -3.18 0.21
CA VAL A 18 -9.12 -2.02 0.71
C VAL A 18 -10.01 -0.85 1.12
N ALA A 19 -11.27 -0.85 0.70
CA ALA A 19 -12.24 0.22 0.97
C ALA A 19 -13.42 -0.22 1.84
N GLY A 20 -13.68 -1.54 1.94
CA GLY A 20 -14.83 -2.08 2.66
C GLY A 20 -16.15 -2.01 1.89
N LEU A 21 -17.20 -2.55 2.49
CA LEU A 21 -18.59 -2.56 2.00
C LEU A 21 -19.56 -2.14 3.11
N PRO A 22 -20.62 -1.38 2.77
CA PRO A 22 -20.89 -0.69 1.49
C PRO A 22 -19.85 0.38 1.19
N ARG A 23 -19.34 0.43 -0.05
CA ARG A 23 -18.17 1.25 -0.41
C ARG A 23 -18.26 2.71 0.06
N ARG A 24 -19.39 3.36 -0.21
CA ARG A 24 -19.57 4.78 0.11
C ARG A 24 -19.45 5.07 1.61
N ASP A 25 -20.08 4.23 2.43
CA ASP A 25 -20.10 4.42 3.88
C ASP A 25 -18.77 4.02 4.50
N ALA A 26 -18.18 2.90 4.07
CA ALA A 26 -16.86 2.49 4.49
C ALA A 26 -15.80 3.54 4.19
N MET A 27 -15.79 4.11 2.99
CA MET A 27 -14.87 5.19 2.62
C MET A 27 -15.07 6.47 3.45
N ARG A 28 -16.31 6.79 3.82
CA ARG A 28 -16.58 7.92 4.72
C ARG A 28 -16.00 7.66 6.11
N TRP A 29 -16.20 6.46 6.63
CA TRP A 29 -15.65 6.03 7.92
C TRP A 29 -14.12 6.07 7.93
N LEU A 30 -13.48 5.49 6.94
CA LEU A 30 -12.02 5.50 6.83
C LEU A 30 -11.47 6.92 6.87
N ARG A 31 -12.05 7.84 6.10
CA ARG A 31 -11.61 9.25 6.10
C ARG A 31 -11.77 9.95 7.45
N SER A 32 -12.73 9.54 8.28
CA SER A 32 -12.96 10.13 9.60
C SER A 32 -12.12 9.50 10.71
N LEU A 33 -11.64 8.28 10.52
CA LEU A 33 -10.93 7.52 11.55
C LEU A 33 -9.42 7.44 11.34
N GLU A 34 -8.97 7.42 10.09
CA GLU A 34 -7.54 7.38 9.80
C GLU A 34 -6.92 8.75 10.04
N PRO A 35 -5.87 8.86 10.89
CA PRO A 35 -5.25 10.14 11.23
C PRO A 35 -4.25 10.61 10.17
N PHE A 36 -4.18 9.96 9.01
CA PHE A 36 -3.23 10.25 7.94
C PHE A 36 -3.91 10.17 6.57
N ASP A 37 -3.32 10.80 5.58
CA ASP A 37 -3.71 10.62 4.18
C ASP A 37 -3.06 9.34 3.64
N ARG A 38 -3.85 8.48 3.03
CA ARG A 38 -3.37 7.24 2.40
C ARG A 38 -2.44 7.49 1.22
N GLN A 39 -2.49 8.67 0.62
CA GLN A 39 -1.74 9.00 -0.59
C GLN A 39 -1.88 7.90 -1.67
N GLY A 40 -0.78 7.25 -2.04
CA GLY A 40 -0.78 6.13 -2.98
C GLY A 40 -1.09 4.76 -2.36
N TYR A 41 -1.22 4.64 -1.02
CA TYR A 41 -1.58 3.37 -0.39
C TYR A 41 -2.99 2.94 -0.78
N ALA A 42 -3.14 1.68 -1.14
CA ALA A 42 -4.36 1.07 -1.66
C ALA A 42 -4.80 1.58 -3.03
N ALA A 43 -4.06 2.46 -3.69
CA ALA A 43 -4.35 2.90 -5.05
C ALA A 43 -3.96 1.84 -6.09
N PRO A 44 -4.56 1.85 -7.29
CA PRO A 44 -4.07 1.04 -8.40
C PRO A 44 -2.72 1.58 -8.88
N ILE A 45 -1.75 0.69 -9.04
CA ILE A 45 -0.42 0.96 -9.57
C ILE A 45 -0.07 -0.07 -10.63
N GLY A 46 0.59 0.35 -11.71
CA GLY A 46 0.97 -0.57 -12.78
C GLY A 46 1.38 0.14 -14.04
N TRP A 47 1.22 -0.52 -15.16
CA TRP A 47 1.58 -0.02 -16.47
C TRP A 47 0.50 -0.29 -17.50
N ILE A 48 0.51 0.50 -18.55
CA ILE A 48 -0.30 0.35 -19.76
C ILE A 48 0.64 0.65 -20.92
N ASP A 49 0.68 -0.21 -21.90
CA ASP A 49 1.50 -0.01 -23.09
C ASP A 49 0.72 0.60 -24.26
N SER A 50 1.44 0.85 -25.36
CA SER A 50 0.86 1.45 -26.56
C SER A 50 -0.05 0.49 -27.35
N ALA A 51 0.00 -0.81 -27.09
CA ALA A 51 -0.90 -1.80 -27.67
C ALA A 51 -2.23 -1.88 -26.90
N GLY A 52 -2.30 -1.28 -25.71
CA GLY A 52 -3.45 -1.31 -24.82
C GLY A 52 -3.41 -2.44 -23.81
N ASP A 53 -2.30 -3.20 -23.74
CA ASP A 53 -2.08 -4.18 -22.70
C ASP A 53 -1.76 -3.47 -21.38
N ALA A 54 -2.20 -4.04 -20.26
CA ALA A 54 -2.04 -3.42 -18.95
C ALA A 54 -1.94 -4.44 -17.83
N GLU A 55 -1.17 -4.11 -16.82
CA GLU A 55 -1.20 -4.78 -15.54
C GLU A 55 -1.35 -3.75 -14.43
N LEU A 56 -2.44 -3.84 -13.66
CA LEU A 56 -2.70 -2.98 -12.52
C LEU A 56 -2.80 -3.83 -11.25
N ARG A 57 -2.10 -3.42 -10.21
CA ARG A 57 -2.12 -4.02 -8.88
C ARG A 57 -2.56 -3.00 -7.85
N VAL A 58 -3.03 -3.46 -6.70
CA VAL A 58 -3.35 -2.58 -5.57
C VAL A 58 -2.07 -2.36 -4.76
N ALA A 59 -1.70 -1.10 -4.55
CA ALA A 59 -0.51 -0.71 -3.79
C ALA A 59 -0.74 -0.96 -2.29
N ILE A 60 -0.41 -2.16 -1.84
CA ILE A 60 -0.41 -2.55 -0.42
C ILE A 60 0.98 -2.99 -0.01
N ARG A 61 1.28 -2.96 1.30
CA ARG A 61 2.62 -3.27 1.82
C ARG A 61 3.68 -2.45 1.09
N CYS A 62 3.48 -1.16 1.05
CA CYS A 62 4.31 -0.23 0.30
C CYS A 62 4.92 0.83 1.21
N GLY A 63 5.89 1.54 0.67
CA GLY A 63 6.48 2.71 1.28
C GLY A 63 6.35 3.93 0.38
N HIS A 64 6.17 5.07 0.98
CA HIS A 64 6.19 6.37 0.31
C HIS A 64 7.47 7.11 0.68
N ALA A 65 8.32 7.36 -0.31
CA ALA A 65 9.59 8.05 -0.11
C ALA A 65 9.43 9.55 -0.39
N HIS A 66 9.85 10.39 0.55
CA HIS A 66 9.89 11.83 0.37
C HIS A 66 11.13 12.42 1.07
N GLY A 67 11.99 13.04 0.28
CA GLY A 67 13.29 13.48 0.75
C GLY A 67 14.12 12.32 1.31
N THR A 68 14.52 12.43 2.58
CA THR A 68 15.28 11.39 3.30
C THR A 68 14.40 10.47 4.16
N GLN A 69 13.09 10.62 4.07
CA GLN A 69 12.13 9.85 4.86
C GLN A 69 11.45 8.79 3.99
N LEU A 70 11.07 7.70 4.63
CA LEU A 70 10.29 6.61 4.03
C LEU A 70 9.18 6.22 5.01
N ASP A 71 7.94 6.49 4.62
CA ASP A 71 6.77 6.11 5.38
C ASP A 71 6.28 4.74 4.92
N LEU A 72 6.31 3.75 5.81
CA LEU A 72 5.81 2.41 5.52
C LEU A 72 4.33 2.33 5.91
N THR A 73 3.51 1.79 5.02
CA THR A 73 2.08 1.64 5.25
C THR A 73 1.63 0.19 5.09
N ALA A 74 0.91 -0.30 6.09
CA ALA A 74 0.23 -1.58 6.08
C ALA A 74 -1.16 -1.45 6.71
N GLY A 75 -2.02 -2.40 6.46
CA GLY A 75 -3.37 -2.44 7.01
C GLY A 75 -3.91 -3.85 7.15
N ALA A 76 -5.00 -3.99 7.89
CA ALA A 76 -5.77 -5.21 8.03
C ALA A 76 -7.21 -4.99 7.57
N GLY A 77 -7.84 -6.03 7.05
CA GLY A 77 -9.24 -6.01 6.64
C GLY A 77 -10.15 -6.36 7.81
N LEU A 78 -10.91 -5.39 8.30
CA LEU A 78 -11.83 -5.60 9.41
C LEU A 78 -13.14 -6.23 8.92
N VAL A 79 -13.56 -7.29 9.58
CA VAL A 79 -14.82 -7.99 9.32
C VAL A 79 -15.57 -8.22 10.63
N ARG A 80 -16.82 -8.68 10.53
CA ARG A 80 -17.58 -9.07 11.72
C ARG A 80 -16.79 -10.15 12.49
N GLY A 81 -16.50 -9.89 13.76
CA GLY A 81 -15.74 -10.80 14.64
C GLY A 81 -14.23 -10.52 14.67
N SER A 82 -13.74 -9.53 13.92
CA SER A 82 -12.37 -9.05 14.10
C SER A 82 -12.15 -8.59 15.54
N VAL A 83 -10.99 -8.96 16.09
CA VAL A 83 -10.54 -8.58 17.44
C VAL A 83 -9.43 -7.56 17.30
N ALA A 84 -9.61 -6.36 17.84
CA ALA A 84 -8.73 -5.20 17.64
C ALA A 84 -7.25 -5.53 17.88
N ASP A 85 -6.92 -6.21 18.98
CA ASP A 85 -5.52 -6.55 19.32
C ASP A 85 -4.89 -7.51 18.30
N ARG A 86 -5.65 -8.45 17.74
CA ARG A 86 -5.16 -9.37 16.71
C ARG A 86 -4.90 -8.65 15.41
N GLU A 87 -5.82 -7.78 14.99
CA GLU A 87 -5.67 -6.98 13.78
C GLU A 87 -4.47 -6.02 13.89
N LEU A 88 -4.30 -5.41 15.05
CA LEU A 88 -3.14 -4.55 15.33
C LEU A 88 -1.82 -5.34 15.28
N GLN A 89 -1.78 -6.53 15.85
CA GLN A 89 -0.61 -7.43 15.76
C GLN A 89 -0.31 -7.80 14.31
N GLU A 90 -1.35 -8.11 13.51
CA GLU A 90 -1.19 -8.41 12.09
C GLU A 90 -0.57 -7.23 11.32
N VAL A 91 -1.05 -6.01 11.55
CA VAL A 91 -0.47 -4.79 10.96
C VAL A 91 0.99 -4.63 11.37
N GLY A 92 1.29 -4.81 12.67
CA GLY A 92 2.66 -4.76 13.19
C GLY A 92 3.60 -5.76 12.51
N LEU A 93 3.16 -7.01 12.33
CA LEU A 93 3.93 -8.04 11.62
C LEU A 93 4.19 -7.66 10.16
N LYS A 94 3.18 -7.13 9.45
CA LYS A 94 3.34 -6.65 8.06
C LYS A 94 4.38 -5.54 7.96
N LEU A 95 4.35 -4.58 8.89
CA LEU A 95 5.34 -3.49 8.93
C LEU A 95 6.74 -4.00 9.26
N THR A 96 6.87 -4.95 10.19
CA THR A 96 8.15 -5.57 10.54
C THR A 96 8.78 -6.27 9.34
N VAL A 97 8.00 -7.01 8.57
CA VAL A 97 8.47 -7.68 7.35
C VAL A 97 8.96 -6.65 6.32
N LEU A 98 8.21 -5.58 6.10
CA LEU A 98 8.61 -4.50 5.18
C LEU A 98 9.92 -3.83 5.63
N ALA A 99 10.01 -3.46 6.90
CA ALA A 99 11.19 -2.83 7.47
C ALA A 99 12.41 -3.74 7.41
N GLY A 100 12.23 -5.04 7.68
CA GLY A 100 13.30 -6.02 7.58
C GLY A 100 13.85 -6.19 6.16
N GLN A 101 12.98 -6.15 5.16
CA GLN A 101 13.40 -6.18 3.76
C GLN A 101 14.21 -4.95 3.34
N LEU A 102 13.97 -3.82 3.99
CA LEU A 102 14.68 -2.57 3.74
C LEU A 102 15.90 -2.37 4.64
N ASP A 103 16.24 -3.38 5.44
CA ASP A 103 17.37 -3.35 6.41
C ASP A 103 17.25 -2.25 7.48
N LEU A 104 16.02 -1.79 7.72
CA LEU A 104 15.74 -0.70 8.66
C LEU A 104 15.71 -1.17 10.13
N MET A 105 15.56 -2.48 10.36
CA MET A 105 15.46 -3.06 11.70
C MET A 105 16.82 -3.49 12.28
N SER A 106 17.79 -3.74 11.42
CA SER A 106 19.15 -4.03 11.85
C SER A 106 19.85 -2.70 12.15
N GLY A 107 19.91 -2.27 13.40
CA GLY A 107 20.68 -1.09 13.86
C GLY A 107 22.19 -1.18 13.55
N ASN A 108 22.59 -2.01 12.64
CA ASN A 108 23.94 -2.29 12.19
C ASN A 108 24.20 -1.56 10.87
N ARG A 109 24.27 -0.21 10.94
CA ARG A 109 24.97 0.56 9.91
C ARG A 109 26.48 0.30 10.04
N GLN A 110 26.92 -0.90 9.78
CA GLN A 110 28.32 -1.12 9.40
C GLN A 110 28.42 -0.93 7.90
N GLY A 111 28.89 0.25 7.53
CA GLY A 111 29.65 0.53 6.32
C GLY A 111 29.25 -0.17 5.04
N ALA A 112 28.15 0.21 4.42
CA ALA A 112 28.07 0.10 2.97
C ALA A 112 28.95 1.23 2.36
N GLN A 113 30.26 1.00 2.35
CA GLN A 113 31.15 1.70 1.43
C GLN A 113 30.77 1.23 0.04
N SER A 114 30.14 2.12 -0.71
CA SER A 114 29.91 1.97 -2.14
C SER A 114 31.25 1.98 -2.86
N PRO A 115 31.63 0.96 -3.64
CA PRO A 115 32.71 1.10 -4.59
C PRO A 115 32.13 1.60 -5.91
N LEU A 116 31.84 2.88 -5.99
CA LEU A 116 31.74 3.56 -7.27
C LEU A 116 33.00 4.35 -7.47
N HIS A 117 34.06 3.67 -7.89
CA HIS A 117 35.16 4.22 -8.63
C HIS A 117 35.74 3.15 -9.55
N ARG A 118 35.39 3.16 -10.79
CA ARG A 118 36.18 3.29 -12.02
C ARG A 118 35.34 3.05 -13.24
#